data_a6dfd332fdc9b4af573d63b5a6c64f45
#
_entry.id   a6dfd332fdc9b4af573d63b5a6c64f45
#
_cell.length_a   1.000
_cell.length_b   1.000
_cell.length_c   1.000
_cell.angle_alpha   90.00
_cell.angle_beta   90.00
_cell.angle_gamma   90.00
#
_symmetry.space_group_name_H-M   'P 1'
#
loop_
_entity.id
_entity.type
_entity.pdbx_description
1 polymer ?
#
loop_
_entity_poly.entity_id
_entity_poly.type
_entity_poly.pdbx_seq_one_letter_code
_entity_poly.pdbx_strand_id
1 'polypeptide(L)'
;MCSSDLPANALPDAGQRSLIGMAPAFAAACHRLRRVAPTRATVLFVGESGVGKELFARMLHDIGPNPRGPFVSVNCAAIPDTLVESELFGVERGAFTSATQSREGRFERADGGTLFLDEISSLTMVAQGKLLRALQEGEIERVGGTTTIKVDVRVVAASNVDLRDEVKAGRFREDLFFRLNVFPNHIPALRDRRDDIPL
;
A
#
# COMPACT_ATOMS: atom_id res chain seq x y z
N MET A 1 15.06 -35.67 -18.34
CA MET A 1 13.74 -35.78 -18.96
C MET A 1 12.74 -35.11 -18.04
N CYS A 2 12.38 -34.02 -18.47
CA CYS A 2 11.23 -33.16 -18.43
C CYS A 2 10.88 -32.53 -17.09
N SER A 3 11.38 -31.34 -16.97
CA SER A 3 10.83 -30.33 -16.05
C SER A 3 10.52 -29.12 -16.92
N SER A 4 9.28 -28.87 -17.25
CA SER A 4 8.89 -27.60 -17.86
C SER A 4 7.37 -27.54 -18.05
N ASP A 5 6.60 -27.60 -16.98
CA ASP A 5 5.19 -27.21 -17.02
C ASP A 5 4.83 -26.46 -15.73
N LEU A 6 5.50 -25.32 -15.50
CA LEU A 6 4.94 -24.28 -14.65
C LEU A 6 3.95 -23.50 -15.50
N PRO A 7 2.69 -23.31 -15.04
CA PRO A 7 1.71 -22.54 -15.79
C PRO A 7 2.25 -21.14 -16.03
N ALA A 8 2.04 -20.61 -17.23
CA ALA A 8 2.52 -19.31 -17.72
C ALA A 8 2.14 -18.08 -16.87
N ASN A 9 1.40 -18.29 -15.79
CA ASN A 9 0.90 -17.28 -14.85
C ASN A 9 1.61 -17.26 -13.49
N ALA A 10 2.60 -18.13 -13.25
CA ALA A 10 3.40 -18.03 -12.02
C ALA A 10 4.35 -16.83 -12.13
N LEU A 11 4.34 -15.95 -11.14
CA LEU A 11 5.37 -14.92 -10.98
C LEU A 11 6.70 -15.60 -10.63
N PRO A 12 7.85 -15.13 -11.17
CA PRO A 12 9.12 -15.72 -10.82
C PRO A 12 9.36 -15.65 -9.31
N ASP A 13 9.94 -16.72 -8.81
CA ASP A 13 10.25 -16.94 -7.41
C ASP A 13 11.31 -15.94 -6.92
N ALA A 14 10.87 -14.85 -6.33
CA ALA A 14 11.70 -13.99 -5.50
C ALA A 14 11.52 -14.45 -4.05
N GLY A 15 12.08 -15.62 -3.70
CA GLY A 15 12.07 -16.15 -2.34
C GLY A 15 10.72 -16.64 -1.84
N GLN A 16 10.19 -17.74 -2.40
CA GLN A 16 9.09 -18.58 -1.87
C GLN A 16 7.70 -17.98 -1.65
N ARG A 17 7.36 -16.84 -2.24
CA ARG A 17 6.00 -16.27 -2.18
C ARG A 17 5.42 -16.16 -3.58
N SER A 18 4.79 -17.21 -4.08
CA SER A 18 4.10 -17.20 -5.38
C SER A 18 2.64 -16.81 -5.23
N LEU A 19 2.14 -15.97 -6.13
CA LEU A 19 0.71 -15.78 -6.30
C LEU A 19 0.18 -16.99 -7.06
N ILE A 20 -0.60 -17.84 -6.38
CA ILE A 20 -1.14 -19.07 -6.95
C ILE A 20 -2.59 -18.82 -7.35
N GLY A 21 -2.94 -19.15 -8.60
CA GLY A 21 -4.29 -19.06 -9.13
C GLY A 21 -4.29 -19.12 -10.65
N MET A 22 -5.31 -19.79 -11.21
CA MET A 22 -5.51 -19.97 -12.64
C MET A 22 -6.79 -19.29 -13.16
N ALA A 23 -7.67 -18.86 -12.26
CA ALA A 23 -8.93 -18.21 -12.64
C ALA A 23 -8.66 -16.94 -13.48
N PRO A 24 -9.43 -16.69 -14.56
CA PRO A 24 -9.20 -15.57 -15.48
C PRO A 24 -9.18 -14.20 -14.79
N ALA A 25 -10.01 -13.97 -13.79
CA ALA A 25 -10.05 -12.72 -13.04
C ALA A 25 -8.78 -12.51 -12.21
N PHE A 26 -8.23 -13.59 -11.62
CA PHE A 26 -6.98 -13.54 -10.87
C PHE A 26 -5.78 -13.35 -11.80
N ALA A 27 -5.74 -14.07 -12.92
CA ALA A 27 -4.72 -13.90 -13.96
C ALA A 27 -4.71 -12.46 -14.51
N ALA A 28 -5.87 -11.84 -14.71
CA ALA A 28 -5.99 -10.45 -15.12
C ALA A 28 -5.42 -9.47 -14.04
N ALA A 29 -5.65 -9.74 -12.75
CA ALA A 29 -5.08 -8.94 -11.67
C ALA A 29 -3.55 -9.07 -11.63
N CYS A 30 -3.00 -10.27 -11.79
CA CYS A 30 -1.56 -10.52 -11.89
C CYS A 30 -0.93 -9.86 -13.13
N HIS A 31 -1.62 -9.90 -14.28
CA HIS A 31 -1.15 -9.22 -15.49
C HIS A 31 -1.08 -7.70 -15.30
N ARG A 32 -2.12 -7.10 -14.70
CA ARG A 32 -2.09 -5.66 -14.35
C ARG A 32 -0.93 -5.33 -13.42
N LEU A 33 -0.69 -6.16 -12.39
CA LEU A 33 0.43 -5.99 -11.47
C LEU A 33 1.77 -5.91 -12.23
N ARG A 34 2.04 -6.86 -13.13
CA ARG A 34 3.29 -6.90 -13.92
C ARG A 34 3.45 -5.66 -14.79
N ARG A 35 2.38 -5.16 -15.38
CA ARG A 35 2.41 -3.96 -16.24
C ARG A 35 2.75 -2.69 -15.48
N VAL A 36 2.27 -2.54 -14.24
CA VAL A 36 2.52 -1.35 -13.43
C VAL A 36 3.81 -1.44 -12.62
N ALA A 37 4.33 -2.66 -12.41
CA ALA A 37 5.50 -2.89 -11.56
C ALA A 37 6.73 -2.06 -11.94
N PRO A 38 7.13 -1.93 -13.23
CA PRO A 38 8.31 -1.13 -13.60
C PRO A 38 8.15 0.38 -13.36
N THR A 39 6.95 0.85 -13.10
CA THR A 39 6.66 2.27 -12.87
C THR A 39 6.71 2.62 -11.39
N ARG A 40 6.77 3.93 -11.08
CA ARG A 40 6.61 4.46 -9.72
C ARG A 40 5.17 4.90 -9.42
N ALA A 41 4.22 4.55 -10.28
CA ALA A 41 2.82 4.92 -10.10
C ALA A 41 2.27 4.36 -8.78
N THR A 42 1.43 5.17 -8.15
CA THR A 42 0.62 4.73 -7.00
C THR A 42 -0.35 3.65 -7.44
N VAL A 43 -0.43 2.56 -6.68
CA VAL A 43 -1.33 1.44 -6.95
C VAL A 43 -2.32 1.33 -5.81
N LEU A 44 -3.60 1.23 -6.17
CA LEU A 44 -4.69 0.99 -5.22
C LEU A 44 -5.22 -0.44 -5.40
N PHE A 45 -4.97 -1.31 -4.43
CA PHE A 45 -5.59 -2.64 -4.38
C PHE A 45 -6.98 -2.55 -3.75
N VAL A 46 -7.97 -3.06 -4.47
CA VAL A 46 -9.35 -3.10 -4.00
C VAL A 46 -9.77 -4.57 -3.90
N GLY A 47 -10.33 -4.95 -2.77
CA GLY A 47 -10.79 -6.31 -2.54
C GLY A 47 -11.05 -6.56 -1.06
N GLU A 48 -11.81 -7.61 -0.78
CA GLU A 48 -12.20 -7.99 0.57
C GLU A 48 -11.01 -8.26 1.50
N SER A 49 -11.26 -8.31 2.80
CA SER A 49 -10.23 -8.72 3.75
C SER A 49 -9.83 -10.18 3.47
N GLY A 50 -8.54 -10.50 3.60
CA GLY A 50 -8.02 -11.85 3.39
C GLY A 50 -7.77 -12.28 1.93
N VAL A 51 -8.08 -11.47 0.90
CA VAL A 51 -7.87 -11.86 -0.51
C VAL A 51 -6.40 -11.87 -0.94
N GLY A 52 -5.48 -11.38 -0.06
CA GLY A 52 -4.03 -11.37 -0.33
C GLY A 52 -3.49 -10.02 -0.81
N LYS A 53 -4.14 -8.89 -0.50
CA LYS A 53 -3.69 -7.55 -0.91
C LYS A 53 -2.22 -7.27 -0.55
N GLU A 54 -1.79 -7.66 0.66
CA GLU A 54 -0.39 -7.49 1.08
C GLU A 54 0.57 -8.33 0.24
N LEU A 55 0.17 -9.56 -0.15
CA LEU A 55 0.98 -10.40 -1.00
C LEU A 55 1.18 -9.76 -2.38
N PHE A 56 0.12 -9.19 -2.96
CA PHE A 56 0.21 -8.42 -4.20
C PHE A 56 1.12 -7.20 -4.05
N ALA A 57 1.07 -6.49 -2.92
CA ALA A 57 1.93 -5.34 -2.66
C ALA A 57 3.41 -5.73 -2.54
N ARG A 58 3.72 -6.85 -1.88
CA ARG A 58 5.08 -7.38 -1.79
C ARG A 58 5.61 -7.80 -3.15
N MET A 59 4.82 -8.53 -3.93
CA MET A 59 5.19 -8.91 -5.29
C MET A 59 5.42 -7.68 -6.17
N LEU A 60 4.58 -6.64 -6.04
CA LEU A 60 4.77 -5.39 -6.76
C LEU A 60 6.10 -4.70 -6.40
N HIS A 61 6.53 -4.78 -5.14
CA HIS A 61 7.82 -4.29 -4.69
C HIS A 61 8.96 -5.12 -5.27
N ASP A 62 8.88 -6.46 -5.14
CA ASP A 62 9.93 -7.41 -5.54
C ASP A 62 10.25 -7.36 -7.05
N ILE A 63 9.22 -7.13 -7.89
CA ILE A 63 9.39 -6.97 -9.34
C ILE A 63 9.42 -5.50 -9.80
N GLY A 64 9.46 -4.58 -8.86
CA GLY A 64 9.48 -3.13 -9.08
C GLY A 64 10.87 -2.58 -9.38
N PRO A 65 10.99 -1.23 -9.49
CA PRO A 65 12.25 -0.58 -9.86
C PRO A 65 13.30 -0.62 -8.73
N ASN A 66 12.90 -0.81 -7.48
CA ASN A 66 13.82 -0.84 -6.34
C ASN A 66 13.53 -2.03 -5.38
N PRO A 67 13.74 -3.28 -5.82
CA PRO A 67 13.42 -4.48 -5.04
C PRO A 67 14.33 -4.68 -3.83
N ARG A 68 15.46 -3.97 -3.76
CA ARG A 68 16.39 -4.01 -2.62
C ARG A 68 16.12 -2.92 -1.59
N GLY A 69 15.23 -1.98 -1.90
CA GLY A 69 14.80 -0.94 -0.96
C GLY A 69 13.94 -1.50 0.17
N PRO A 70 13.64 -0.70 1.19
CA PRO A 70 12.77 -1.14 2.27
C PRO A 70 11.33 -1.36 1.78
N PHE A 71 10.69 -2.42 2.28
CA PHE A 71 9.25 -2.63 2.17
C PHE A 71 8.63 -2.47 3.56
N VAL A 72 7.91 -1.37 3.76
CA VAL A 72 7.25 -1.06 5.03
C VAL A 72 5.74 -1.26 4.87
N SER A 73 5.17 -2.18 5.64
CA SER A 73 3.74 -2.46 5.66
C SER A 73 3.10 -1.85 6.91
N VAL A 74 1.94 -1.23 6.73
CA VAL A 74 1.16 -0.61 7.81
C VAL A 74 -0.31 -0.96 7.59
N ASN A 75 -0.95 -1.56 8.59
CA ASN A 75 -2.40 -1.67 8.65
C ASN A 75 -2.95 -0.44 9.39
N CYS A 76 -3.62 0.45 8.65
CA CYS A 76 -4.13 1.71 9.21
C CYS A 76 -5.23 1.49 10.25
N ALA A 77 -6.05 0.46 10.11
CA ALA A 77 -7.11 0.14 11.09
C ALA A 77 -6.58 -0.43 12.41
N ALA A 78 -5.34 -0.96 12.42
CA ALA A 78 -4.73 -1.47 13.65
C ALA A 78 -4.10 -0.39 14.53
N ILE A 79 -4.02 0.86 14.04
CA ILE A 79 -3.42 1.98 14.76
C ILE A 79 -4.54 2.85 15.35
N PRO A 80 -4.53 3.16 16.65
CA PRO A 80 -5.46 4.13 17.22
C PRO A 80 -5.39 5.48 16.52
N ASP A 81 -6.54 6.15 16.29
CA ASP A 81 -6.64 7.43 15.58
C ASP A 81 -5.68 8.50 16.13
N THR A 82 -5.47 8.52 17.44
CA THR A 82 -4.57 9.47 18.11
C THR A 82 -3.10 9.24 17.83
N LEU A 83 -2.72 8.06 17.33
CA LEU A 83 -1.34 7.68 17.07
C LEU A 83 -1.02 7.56 15.57
N VAL A 84 -2.03 7.55 14.70
CA VAL A 84 -1.84 7.29 13.27
C VAL A 84 -0.89 8.30 12.61
N GLU A 85 -0.99 9.59 12.96
CA GLU A 85 -0.10 10.61 12.42
C GLU A 85 1.34 10.42 12.87
N SER A 86 1.57 10.18 14.17
CA SER A 86 2.92 9.98 14.72
C SER A 86 3.56 8.68 14.22
N GLU A 87 2.78 7.63 13.97
CA GLU A 87 3.27 6.39 13.37
C GLU A 87 3.64 6.57 11.90
N LEU A 88 2.82 7.26 11.12
CA LEU A 88 3.08 7.44 9.68
C LEU A 88 4.18 8.47 9.41
N PHE A 89 4.10 9.62 10.06
CA PHE A 89 4.94 10.79 9.72
C PHE A 89 6.05 11.05 10.72
N GLY A 90 6.06 10.34 11.87
CA GLY A 90 7.03 10.56 12.94
C GLY A 90 6.59 11.66 13.91
N VAL A 91 7.38 11.84 14.95
CA VAL A 91 7.11 12.79 16.03
C VAL A 91 8.38 13.52 16.44
N GLU A 92 8.30 14.81 16.69
CA GLU A 92 9.36 15.58 17.29
C GLU A 92 9.25 15.58 18.82
N ARG A 93 10.40 15.71 19.48
CA ARG A 93 10.45 15.86 20.94
C ARG A 93 9.59 17.04 21.39
N GLY A 94 8.72 16.81 22.35
CA GLY A 94 7.83 17.84 22.90
C GLY A 94 6.54 18.08 22.12
N ALA A 95 6.27 17.31 21.07
CA ALA A 95 5.02 17.41 20.30
C ALA A 95 3.76 17.19 21.15
N PHE A 96 3.87 16.35 22.18
CA PHE A 96 2.85 16.11 23.22
C PHE A 96 3.54 15.65 24.52
N THR A 97 2.81 15.63 25.62
CA THR A 97 3.38 15.43 26.99
C THR A 97 4.24 14.17 27.14
N SER A 98 3.95 13.11 26.39
CA SER A 98 4.74 11.85 26.42
C SER A 98 5.79 11.75 25.31
N ALA A 99 5.95 12.75 24.44
CA ALA A 99 6.97 12.78 23.40
C ALA A 99 8.35 13.23 23.95
N THR A 100 9.02 12.34 24.65
CA THR A 100 10.31 12.63 25.29
C THR A 100 11.49 12.62 24.31
N GLN A 101 11.35 11.97 23.17
CA GLN A 101 12.35 11.85 22.10
C GLN A 101 11.70 11.98 20.73
N SER A 102 12.47 12.48 19.74
CA SER A 102 12.05 12.44 18.34
C SER A 102 12.11 11.02 17.82
N ARG A 103 11.12 10.63 16.99
CA ARG A 103 11.03 9.29 16.40
C ARG A 103 10.62 9.39 14.93
N GLU A 104 11.32 8.63 14.08
CA GLU A 104 11.03 8.49 12.67
C GLU A 104 9.69 7.80 12.43
N GLY A 105 8.96 8.28 11.42
CA GLY A 105 7.72 7.69 10.95
C GLY A 105 7.94 6.57 9.92
N ARG A 106 6.83 5.98 9.47
CA ARG A 106 6.84 4.92 8.45
C ARG A 106 7.30 5.44 7.10
N PHE A 107 7.01 6.70 6.76
CA PHE A 107 7.49 7.33 5.54
C PHE A 107 9.01 7.43 5.49
N GLU A 108 9.65 7.91 6.56
CA GLU A 108 11.12 7.98 6.65
C GLU A 108 11.74 6.59 6.54
N ARG A 109 11.18 5.60 7.24
CA ARG A 109 11.66 4.21 7.20
C ARG A 109 11.45 3.52 5.85
N ALA A 110 10.53 4.01 5.02
CA ALA A 110 10.27 3.51 3.68
C ALA A 110 11.05 4.25 2.60
N ASP A 111 11.87 5.23 2.98
CA ASP A 111 12.63 6.05 2.02
C ASP A 111 13.51 5.19 1.11
N GLY A 112 13.50 5.50 -0.17
CA GLY A 112 14.14 4.70 -1.21
C GLY A 112 13.43 3.37 -1.52
N GLY A 113 12.24 3.11 -0.98
CA GLY A 113 11.54 1.83 -1.11
C GLY A 113 10.02 1.95 -1.36
N THR A 114 9.26 1.09 -0.69
CA THR A 114 7.80 1.01 -0.83
C THR A 114 7.12 1.07 0.54
N LEU A 115 6.12 1.94 0.65
CA LEU A 115 5.19 1.99 1.77
C LEU A 115 3.85 1.39 1.35
N PHE A 116 3.45 0.31 1.98
CA PHE A 116 2.14 -0.32 1.79
C PHE A 116 1.21 0.08 2.93
N LEU A 117 0.10 0.73 2.58
CA LEU A 117 -0.94 1.21 3.50
C LEU A 117 -2.20 0.34 3.31
N ASP A 118 -2.41 -0.63 4.19
CA ASP A 118 -3.63 -1.44 4.19
C ASP A 118 -4.75 -0.74 4.96
N GLU A 119 -5.99 -0.98 4.52
CA GLU A 119 -7.21 -0.40 5.08
C GLU A 119 -7.14 1.14 5.15
N ILE A 120 -6.74 1.76 4.02
CA ILE A 120 -6.51 3.21 3.89
C ILE A 120 -7.74 4.06 4.27
N SER A 121 -8.95 3.51 4.15
CA SER A 121 -10.21 4.15 4.54
C SER A 121 -10.31 4.47 6.04
N SER A 122 -9.48 3.82 6.86
CA SER A 122 -9.45 4.03 8.33
C SER A 122 -8.61 5.25 8.74
N LEU A 123 -7.97 5.95 7.80
CA LEU A 123 -7.20 7.15 8.13
C LEU A 123 -8.08 8.32 8.54
N THR A 124 -7.67 9.04 9.58
CA THR A 124 -8.29 10.32 9.96
C THR A 124 -8.16 11.36 8.86
N MET A 125 -9.08 12.32 8.78
CA MET A 125 -9.05 13.40 7.77
C MET A 125 -7.74 14.21 7.81
N VAL A 126 -7.13 14.36 8.98
CA VAL A 126 -5.84 15.06 9.15
C VAL A 126 -4.71 14.22 8.55
N ALA A 127 -4.66 12.92 8.86
CA ALA A 127 -3.66 12.00 8.29
C ALA A 127 -3.80 11.90 6.76
N GLN A 128 -5.03 11.90 6.24
CA GLN A 128 -5.30 11.94 4.80
C GLN A 128 -4.72 13.20 4.14
N GLY A 129 -4.85 14.38 4.77
CA GLY A 129 -4.27 15.62 4.27
C GLY A 129 -2.74 15.58 4.20
N LYS A 130 -2.08 15.05 5.23
CA LYS A 130 -0.61 14.87 5.24
C LYS A 130 -0.15 13.83 4.21
N LEU A 131 -0.90 12.74 4.06
CA LEU A 131 -0.63 11.73 3.03
C LEU A 131 -0.72 12.31 1.62
N LEU A 132 -1.70 13.17 1.35
CA LEU A 132 -1.83 13.85 0.06
C LEU A 132 -0.58 14.68 -0.24
N ARG A 133 -0.08 15.45 0.73
CA ARG A 133 1.14 16.25 0.58
C ARG A 133 2.36 15.36 0.30
N ALA A 134 2.51 14.25 1.03
CA ALA A 134 3.58 13.30 0.77
C ALA A 134 3.53 12.70 -0.65
N LEU A 135 2.32 12.43 -1.17
CA LEU A 135 2.12 11.91 -2.52
C LEU A 135 2.35 12.95 -3.63
N GLN A 136 2.11 14.22 -3.36
CA GLN A 136 2.21 15.30 -4.34
C GLN A 136 3.61 15.88 -4.42
N GLU A 137 4.21 16.14 -3.27
CA GLU A 137 5.44 16.90 -3.10
C GLU A 137 6.66 16.01 -2.79
N GLY A 138 6.44 14.76 -2.36
CA GLY A 138 7.52 13.91 -1.86
C GLY A 138 8.09 14.42 -0.54
N GLU A 139 7.29 15.13 0.25
CA GLU A 139 7.71 15.80 1.47
C GLU A 139 6.77 15.48 2.62
N ILE A 140 7.34 15.34 3.81
CA ILE A 140 6.61 15.12 5.06
C ILE A 140 7.09 16.09 6.13
N GLU A 141 6.27 16.26 7.18
CA GLU A 141 6.63 16.93 8.41
C GLU A 141 6.24 16.06 9.61
N ARG A 142 7.12 15.90 10.56
CA ARG A 142 6.83 15.18 11.81
C ARG A 142 5.78 15.93 12.63
N VAL A 143 5.04 15.20 13.42
CA VAL A 143 4.06 15.79 14.36
C VAL A 143 4.83 16.68 15.37
N GLY A 144 4.36 17.92 15.51
CA GLY A 144 5.01 18.92 16.37
C GLY A 144 6.27 19.57 15.78
N GLY A 145 6.71 19.16 14.60
CA GLY A 145 7.83 19.75 13.86
C GLY A 145 7.37 20.69 12.77
N THR A 146 8.30 21.53 12.32
CA THR A 146 8.14 22.45 11.16
C THR A 146 9.18 22.17 10.08
N THR A 147 10.05 21.19 10.31
CA THR A 147 11.09 20.82 9.34
C THR A 147 10.51 19.93 8.27
N THR A 148 10.65 20.34 7.03
CA THR A 148 10.27 19.54 5.85
C THR A 148 11.34 18.48 5.59
N ILE A 149 10.93 17.22 5.49
CA ILE A 149 11.78 16.07 5.21
C ILE A 149 11.38 15.54 3.83
N LYS A 150 12.33 15.48 2.90
CA LYS A 150 12.14 14.88 1.59
C LYS A 150 12.21 13.37 1.69
N VAL A 151 11.28 12.69 1.03
CA VAL A 151 11.19 11.24 0.97
C VAL A 151 10.92 10.76 -0.44
N ASP A 152 11.61 9.71 -0.84
CA ASP A 152 11.42 9.06 -2.14
C ASP A 152 10.76 7.69 -1.94
N VAL A 153 9.45 7.68 -1.75
CA VAL A 153 8.69 6.50 -1.38
C VAL A 153 7.65 6.16 -2.46
N ARG A 154 7.68 4.91 -2.93
CA ARG A 154 6.57 4.37 -3.71
C ARG A 154 5.42 4.02 -2.77
N VAL A 155 4.27 4.69 -2.90
CA VAL A 155 3.10 4.38 -2.10
C VAL A 155 2.20 3.36 -2.81
N VAL A 156 1.82 2.33 -2.08
CA VAL A 156 0.84 1.32 -2.47
C VAL A 156 -0.26 1.31 -1.40
N ALA A 157 -1.49 1.50 -1.80
CA ALA A 157 -2.63 1.53 -0.89
C ALA A 157 -3.56 0.33 -1.10
N ALA A 158 -4.28 -0.07 -0.07
CA ALA A 158 -5.31 -1.09 -0.16
C ALA A 158 -6.57 -0.68 0.60
N SER A 159 -7.73 -1.09 0.07
CA SER A 159 -9.03 -0.86 0.68
C SER A 159 -9.92 -2.09 0.51
N ASN A 160 -10.69 -2.41 1.53
CA ASN A 160 -11.74 -3.43 1.51
C ASN A 160 -13.14 -2.82 1.28
N VAL A 161 -13.23 -1.48 1.22
CA VAL A 161 -14.46 -0.73 0.92
C VAL A 161 -14.27 0.11 -0.34
N ASP A 162 -15.37 0.52 -0.98
CA ASP A 162 -15.30 1.46 -2.08
C ASP A 162 -15.01 2.87 -1.56
N LEU A 163 -13.82 3.39 -1.88
CA LEU A 163 -13.41 4.73 -1.46
C LEU A 163 -14.30 5.85 -2.04
N ARG A 164 -15.01 5.60 -3.16
CA ARG A 164 -15.96 6.57 -3.70
C ARG A 164 -17.15 6.79 -2.77
N ASP A 165 -17.60 5.72 -2.13
CA ASP A 165 -18.72 5.82 -1.17
C ASP A 165 -18.24 6.48 0.13
N GLU A 166 -16.99 6.27 0.53
CA GLU A 166 -16.37 6.99 1.65
C GLU A 166 -16.23 8.51 1.36
N VAL A 167 -15.90 8.87 0.12
CA VAL A 167 -15.87 10.28 -0.34
C VAL A 167 -17.26 10.89 -0.26
N LYS A 168 -18.30 10.23 -0.81
CA LYS A 168 -19.69 10.71 -0.74
C LYS A 168 -20.18 10.89 0.68
N ALA A 169 -19.74 10.02 1.58
CA ALA A 169 -20.08 10.07 3.00
C ALA A 169 -19.25 11.10 3.80
N GLY A 170 -18.31 11.80 3.17
CA GLY A 170 -17.45 12.80 3.81
C GLY A 170 -16.38 12.21 4.75
N ARG A 171 -16.12 10.91 4.70
CA ARG A 171 -15.10 10.23 5.51
C ARG A 171 -13.75 10.08 4.81
N PHE A 172 -13.73 10.31 3.49
CA PHE A 172 -12.49 10.28 2.71
C PHE A 172 -12.40 11.52 1.82
N ARG A 173 -11.20 12.08 1.68
CA ARG A 173 -10.96 13.26 0.85
C ARG A 173 -10.99 12.89 -0.62
N GLU A 174 -11.71 13.67 -1.41
CA GLU A 174 -11.82 13.47 -2.86
C GLU A 174 -10.49 13.65 -3.58
N ASP A 175 -9.70 14.66 -3.18
CA ASP A 175 -8.39 14.94 -3.76
C ASP A 175 -7.39 13.79 -3.53
N LEU A 176 -7.40 13.21 -2.33
CA LEU A 176 -6.60 12.03 -2.01
C LEU A 176 -7.06 10.80 -2.80
N PHE A 177 -8.38 10.59 -2.92
CA PHE A 177 -8.93 9.50 -3.72
C PHE A 177 -8.39 9.53 -5.15
N PHE A 178 -8.45 10.67 -5.84
CA PHE A 178 -7.93 10.77 -7.21
C PHE A 178 -6.43 10.54 -7.29
N ARG A 179 -5.66 10.93 -6.28
CA ARG A 179 -4.22 10.71 -6.23
C ARG A 179 -3.83 9.26 -5.98
N LEU A 180 -4.64 8.51 -5.23
CA LEU A 180 -4.45 7.08 -4.98
C LEU A 180 -4.97 6.21 -6.13
N ASN A 181 -6.07 6.61 -6.76
CA ASN A 181 -6.77 5.84 -7.79
C ASN A 181 -6.14 5.98 -9.19
N VAL A 182 -4.81 6.12 -9.25
CA VAL A 182 -4.07 6.20 -10.52
C VAL A 182 -4.06 4.85 -11.23
N PHE A 183 -3.80 3.78 -10.48
CA PHE A 183 -3.82 2.43 -11.01
C PHE A 183 -4.60 1.49 -10.07
N PRO A 184 -5.93 1.41 -10.22
CA PRO A 184 -6.73 0.50 -9.44
C PRO A 184 -6.53 -0.95 -9.91
N ASN A 185 -6.33 -1.87 -8.97
CA ASN A 185 -6.24 -3.30 -9.24
C ASN A 185 -7.17 -4.06 -8.30
N HIS A 186 -8.27 -4.57 -8.86
CA HIS A 186 -9.24 -5.37 -8.13
C HIS A 186 -8.75 -6.80 -7.98
N ILE A 187 -8.70 -7.28 -6.75
CA ILE A 187 -8.33 -8.65 -6.42
C ILE A 187 -9.60 -9.42 -6.10
N PRO A 188 -9.94 -10.46 -6.89
CA PRO A 188 -11.17 -11.21 -6.70
C PRO A 188 -11.14 -12.01 -5.39
N ALA A 189 -12.30 -12.11 -4.72
CA ALA A 189 -12.46 -12.98 -3.58
C ALA A 189 -12.33 -14.47 -3.99
N LEU A 190 -11.94 -15.34 -3.05
CA LEU A 190 -11.72 -16.75 -3.36
C LEU A 190 -13.00 -17.44 -3.86
N ARG A 191 -14.18 -17.04 -3.35
CA ARG A 191 -15.48 -17.55 -3.82
C ARG A 191 -15.79 -17.22 -5.30
N ASP A 192 -15.19 -16.15 -5.85
CA ASP A 192 -15.35 -15.72 -7.23
C ASP A 192 -14.32 -16.38 -8.16
N ARG A 193 -13.42 -17.19 -7.58
CA ARG A 193 -12.38 -17.97 -8.27
C ARG A 193 -12.29 -19.39 -7.72
N ARG A 194 -13.42 -20.08 -7.70
CA ARG A 194 -13.57 -21.41 -7.07
C ARG A 194 -12.62 -22.46 -7.62
N ASP A 195 -12.21 -22.33 -8.86
CA ASP A 195 -11.24 -23.22 -9.51
C ASP A 195 -9.83 -23.13 -8.88
N ASP A 196 -9.55 -22.05 -8.14
CA ASP A 196 -8.27 -21.86 -7.43
C ASP A 196 -8.28 -22.47 -6.00
N ILE A 197 -9.43 -22.93 -5.48
CA ILE A 197 -9.54 -23.49 -4.11
C ILE A 197 -8.71 -24.76 -3.92
N PRO A 198 -8.60 -25.67 -4.92
CA PRO A 198 -7.81 -26.90 -4.77
C PRO A 198 -6.29 -26.70 -4.88
N LEU A 199 -5.82 -25.51 -5.26
CA LEU A 199 -4.40 -25.19 -5.47
C LEU A 199 -3.71 -24.77 -4.17
#